data_f139ac2fa9fd38b78794ae926e158e6f
#
_entry.id   f139ac2fa9fd38b78794ae926e158e6f
#
_cell.length_a   1.000
_cell.length_b   1.000
_cell.length_c   1.000
_cell.angle_alpha   90.00
_cell.angle_beta   90.00
_cell.angle_gamma   90.00
#
_symmetry.space_group_name_H-M   'P 1'
#
loop_
_entity.id
_entity.type
_entity.pdbx_description
1 polymer ?
#
loop_
_entity_poly.entity_id
_entity_poly.type
_entity_poly.pdbx_seq_one_letter_code
_entity_poly.pdbx_strand_id
1 'polypeptide(L)'
;MKGVYRLLILDGHRSHLTPKFDEICEKNRIIPICMPPHSSYLLQPLDIGCFVVLKRAYRRLVEFRMRCGSNYVDKLDFLEAYPNARKEAFKTETVKNSFQSAGLVPFEPDRVISKLDIRLTTPTPPPSRGSDWDPKTPSNCVQLEKQASSIKALLRTRSKTPLRPLNSAINQVLKAC
;
A
#
# COMPACT_ATOMS: atom_id res chain seq x y z
N MET A 1 27.25 4.24 -20.68
CA MET A 1 26.31 3.72 -21.68
C MET A 1 24.89 3.99 -21.19
N LYS A 2 24.04 4.67 -21.97
CA LYS A 2 22.62 4.77 -21.65
C LYS A 2 22.00 3.39 -21.95
N GLY A 3 21.42 2.76 -20.94
CA GLY A 3 20.72 1.48 -21.13
C GLY A 3 19.59 1.58 -22.16
N VAL A 4 19.29 0.49 -22.82
CA VAL A 4 18.22 0.42 -23.82
C VAL A 4 16.85 0.61 -23.18
N TYR A 5 16.69 0.20 -21.92
CA TYR A 5 15.44 0.25 -21.15
C TYR A 5 15.57 1.18 -19.95
N ARG A 6 14.44 1.75 -19.56
CA ARG A 6 14.29 2.59 -18.35
C ARG A 6 13.35 1.89 -17.36
N LEU A 7 13.70 1.92 -16.10
CA LEU A 7 12.87 1.40 -15.03
C LEU A 7 11.99 2.52 -14.46
N LEU A 8 10.69 2.27 -14.34
CA LEU A 8 9.73 3.17 -13.72
C LEU A 8 9.12 2.50 -12.48
N ILE A 9 9.43 3.06 -11.32
CA ILE A 9 8.93 2.56 -10.04
C ILE A 9 7.68 3.34 -9.66
N LEU A 10 6.56 2.64 -9.48
CA LEU A 10 5.24 3.21 -9.24
C LEU A 10 4.66 2.69 -7.92
N ASP A 11 3.82 3.53 -7.30
CA ASP A 11 2.91 3.03 -6.27
C ASP A 11 1.85 2.12 -6.92
N GLY A 12 1.27 1.21 -6.14
CA GLY A 12 0.26 0.26 -6.64
C GLY A 12 -1.12 0.90 -6.91
N HIS A 13 -1.18 2.20 -7.23
CA HIS A 13 -2.45 2.88 -7.48
C HIS A 13 -3.08 2.44 -8.81
N ARG A 14 -4.39 2.22 -8.82
CA ARG A 14 -5.13 1.69 -10.00
C ARG A 14 -5.01 2.55 -11.26
N SER A 15 -4.72 3.85 -11.15
CA SER A 15 -4.53 4.74 -12.30
C SER A 15 -3.36 4.35 -13.19
N HIS A 16 -2.41 3.57 -12.66
CA HIS A 16 -1.23 3.10 -13.40
C HIS A 16 -1.43 1.71 -14.04
N LEU A 17 -2.59 1.08 -13.82
CA LEU A 17 -2.92 -0.26 -14.33
C LEU A 17 -3.90 -0.19 -15.49
N THR A 18 -3.58 0.60 -16.52
CA THR A 18 -4.42 0.71 -17.71
C THR A 18 -3.71 0.15 -18.93
N PRO A 19 -4.41 -0.56 -19.86
CA PRO A 19 -3.80 -1.08 -21.07
C PRO A 19 -3.08 -0.01 -21.90
N LYS A 20 -3.63 1.21 -21.92
CA LYS A 20 -3.02 2.35 -22.63
C LYS A 20 -1.70 2.77 -22.00
N PHE A 21 -1.58 2.68 -20.67
CA PHE A 21 -0.33 2.99 -19.97
C PHE A 21 0.74 1.94 -20.31
N ASP A 22 0.37 0.66 -20.32
CA ASP A 22 1.28 -0.44 -20.65
C ASP A 22 1.79 -0.32 -22.09
N GLU A 23 0.91 -0.01 -23.05
CA GLU A 23 1.27 0.24 -24.45
C GLU A 23 2.28 1.40 -24.58
N ILE A 24 2.08 2.50 -23.84
CA ILE A 24 3.01 3.63 -23.84
C ILE A 24 4.37 3.23 -23.25
N CYS A 25 4.37 2.46 -22.16
CA CYS A 25 5.58 1.97 -21.54
C CYS A 25 6.38 1.09 -22.51
N GLU A 26 5.72 0.15 -23.17
CA GLU A 26 6.33 -0.74 -24.14
C GLU A 26 6.94 0.03 -25.32
N LYS A 27 6.18 0.91 -25.96
CA LYS A 27 6.66 1.77 -27.07
C LYS A 27 7.88 2.60 -26.69
N ASN A 28 7.99 3.03 -25.43
CA ASN A 28 9.08 3.88 -24.93
C ASN A 28 10.19 3.09 -24.23
N ARG A 29 10.17 1.76 -24.28
CA ARG A 29 11.14 0.89 -23.61
C ARG A 29 11.24 1.19 -22.10
N ILE A 30 10.09 1.35 -21.45
CA ILE A 30 9.96 1.57 -20.01
C ILE A 30 9.44 0.27 -19.40
N ILE A 31 10.11 -0.20 -18.36
CA ILE A 31 9.69 -1.34 -17.56
C ILE A 31 9.02 -0.79 -16.29
N PRO A 32 7.69 -0.84 -16.17
CA PRO A 32 7.02 -0.42 -14.95
C PRO A 32 7.13 -1.50 -13.88
N ILE A 33 7.48 -1.10 -12.66
CA ILE A 33 7.44 -1.95 -11.46
C ILE A 33 6.50 -1.30 -10.46
N CYS A 34 5.43 -2.02 -10.13
CA CYS A 34 4.49 -1.62 -9.08
C CYS A 34 4.97 -2.12 -7.73
N MET A 35 5.05 -1.21 -6.77
CA MET A 35 5.38 -1.55 -5.38
C MET A 35 4.19 -2.22 -4.68
N PRO A 36 4.44 -3.04 -3.64
CA PRO A 36 3.38 -3.54 -2.79
C PRO A 36 2.54 -2.41 -2.19
N PRO A 37 1.25 -2.63 -1.91
CA PRO A 37 0.42 -1.65 -1.23
C PRO A 37 1.04 -1.22 0.10
N HIS A 38 0.90 0.05 0.45
CA HIS A 38 1.37 0.65 1.71
C HIS A 38 2.89 0.56 1.94
N SER A 39 3.70 0.37 0.89
CA SER A 39 5.17 0.29 1.01
C SER A 39 5.91 1.56 0.53
N SER A 40 5.21 2.59 0.06
CA SER A 40 5.80 3.80 -0.53
C SER A 40 6.81 4.49 0.39
N TYR A 41 6.53 4.53 1.68
CA TYR A 41 7.40 5.16 2.69
C TYR A 41 8.74 4.42 2.89
N LEU A 42 8.85 3.17 2.45
CA LEU A 42 10.06 2.36 2.54
C LEU A 42 10.77 2.14 1.20
N LEU A 43 9.99 2.02 0.12
CA LEU A 43 10.51 1.59 -1.18
C LEU A 43 10.52 2.68 -2.25
N GLN A 44 9.70 3.76 -2.09
CA GLN A 44 9.63 4.81 -3.08
C GLN A 44 10.70 5.88 -2.85
N PRO A 45 11.72 6.02 -3.71
CA PRO A 45 12.80 6.98 -3.53
C PRO A 45 12.32 8.42 -3.36
N LEU A 46 11.25 8.80 -4.07
CA LEU A 46 10.67 10.14 -3.96
C LEU A 46 10.16 10.44 -2.55
N ASP A 47 9.44 9.48 -1.93
CA ASP A 47 8.87 9.66 -0.58
C ASP A 47 9.95 9.62 0.50
N ILE A 48 10.94 8.74 0.34
CA ILE A 48 12.02 8.56 1.32
C ILE A 48 12.93 9.79 1.39
N GLY A 49 13.23 10.41 0.25
CA GLY A 49 14.24 11.48 0.18
C GLY A 49 13.72 12.79 -0.39
N CYS A 50 13.34 12.82 -1.66
CA CYS A 50 13.06 14.08 -2.36
C CYS A 50 11.90 14.86 -1.74
N PHE A 51 10.79 14.18 -1.42
CA PHE A 51 9.61 14.85 -0.84
C PHE A 51 9.83 15.30 0.61
N VAL A 52 10.68 14.61 1.35
CA VAL A 52 11.05 15.06 2.71
C VAL A 52 11.79 16.39 2.63
N VAL A 53 12.77 16.51 1.73
CA VAL A 53 13.54 17.75 1.50
C VAL A 53 12.62 18.84 0.96
N LEU A 54 11.76 18.52 -0.01
CA LEU A 54 10.80 19.47 -0.59
C LEU A 54 9.86 20.07 0.47
N LYS A 55 9.26 19.21 1.31
CA LYS A 55 8.38 19.66 2.39
C LYS A 55 9.12 20.54 3.40
N ARG A 56 10.35 20.20 3.73
CA ARG A 56 11.18 20.98 4.66
C ARG A 56 11.55 22.35 4.07
N ALA A 57 11.99 22.39 2.82
CA ALA A 57 12.32 23.62 2.12
C ALA A 57 11.10 24.55 1.98
N TYR A 58 9.97 24.00 1.58
CA TYR A 58 8.73 24.75 1.49
C TYR A 58 8.27 25.29 2.85
N ARG A 59 8.32 24.48 3.91
CA ARG A 59 7.98 24.92 5.27
C ARG A 59 8.83 26.13 5.71
N ARG A 60 10.13 26.12 5.46
CA ARG A 60 11.01 27.26 5.78
C ARG A 60 10.57 28.55 5.06
N LEU A 61 10.17 28.44 3.79
CA LEU A 61 9.68 29.59 3.02
C LEU A 61 8.37 30.12 3.58
N VAL A 62 7.44 29.26 3.97
CA VAL A 62 6.18 29.63 4.61
C VAL A 62 6.43 30.31 5.96
N GLU A 63 7.30 29.72 6.81
CA GLU A 63 7.65 30.29 8.10
C GLU A 63 8.31 31.68 7.97
N PHE A 64 9.18 31.85 6.96
CA PHE A 64 9.78 33.16 6.68
C PHE A 64 8.71 34.20 6.34
N ARG A 65 7.76 33.89 5.45
CA ARG A 65 6.67 34.79 5.08
C ARG A 65 5.78 35.16 6.27
N MET A 66 5.45 34.17 7.10
CA MET A 66 4.66 34.42 8.32
C MET A 66 5.37 35.39 9.28
N ARG A 67 6.70 35.26 9.43
CA ARG A 67 7.51 36.22 10.21
C ARG A 67 7.51 37.62 9.62
N CYS A 68 7.37 37.75 8.28
CA CYS A 68 7.26 39.01 7.58
C CYS A 68 5.84 39.61 7.59
N GLY A 69 4.91 39.04 8.37
CA GLY A 69 3.57 39.59 8.58
C GLY A 69 2.49 39.03 7.66
N SER A 70 2.79 37.98 6.87
CA SER A 70 1.75 37.29 6.08
C SER A 70 0.98 36.34 6.97
N ASN A 71 -0.33 36.58 7.15
CA ASN A 71 -1.16 35.75 8.03
C ASN A 71 -1.66 34.45 7.40
N TYR A 72 -1.53 34.31 6.08
CA TYR A 72 -1.92 33.10 5.36
C TYR A 72 -1.08 32.94 4.09
N VAL A 73 -1.04 31.71 3.56
CA VAL A 73 -0.34 31.36 2.31
C VAL A 73 -1.37 30.93 1.29
N ASP A 74 -1.42 31.66 0.16
CA ASP A 74 -2.31 31.34 -0.94
C ASP A 74 -1.65 30.47 -2.01
N LYS A 75 -2.40 30.19 -3.09
CA LYS A 75 -1.92 29.40 -4.22
C LYS A 75 -0.79 30.11 -5.00
N LEU A 76 -0.81 31.43 -5.07
CA LEU A 76 0.22 32.21 -5.76
C LEU A 76 1.52 32.19 -4.98
N ASP A 77 1.45 32.33 -3.66
CA ASP A 77 2.59 32.18 -2.76
C ASP A 77 3.25 30.81 -2.88
N PHE A 78 2.42 29.77 -3.00
CA PHE A 78 2.92 28.43 -3.26
C PHE A 78 3.67 28.35 -4.59
N LEU A 79 3.07 28.86 -5.67
CA LEU A 79 3.68 28.82 -7.01
C LEU A 79 4.99 29.60 -7.07
N GLU A 80 5.10 30.71 -6.34
CA GLU A 80 6.33 31.49 -6.23
C GLU A 80 7.44 30.74 -5.42
N ALA A 81 7.07 30.11 -4.33
CA ALA A 81 7.99 29.42 -3.43
C ALA A 81 8.46 28.06 -3.99
N TYR A 82 7.59 27.37 -4.72
CA TYR A 82 7.80 25.99 -5.18
C TYR A 82 9.05 25.78 -6.04
N PRO A 83 9.40 26.65 -7.03
CA PRO A 83 10.58 26.46 -7.86
C PRO A 83 11.87 26.38 -7.05
N ASN A 84 12.00 27.21 -6.02
CA ASN A 84 13.17 27.22 -5.15
C ASN A 84 13.23 25.98 -4.26
N ALA A 85 12.11 25.59 -3.65
CA ALA A 85 12.01 24.37 -2.88
C ALA A 85 12.30 23.13 -3.74
N ARG A 86 11.80 23.10 -4.98
CA ARG A 86 12.08 22.02 -5.94
C ARG A 86 13.55 21.91 -6.32
N LYS A 87 14.21 23.03 -6.62
CA LYS A 87 15.66 23.04 -6.94
C LYS A 87 16.48 22.46 -5.79
N GLU A 88 16.12 22.74 -4.55
CA GLU A 88 16.77 22.19 -3.37
C GLU A 88 16.51 20.67 -3.23
N ALA A 89 15.27 20.26 -3.44
CA ALA A 89 14.84 18.87 -3.24
C ALA A 89 15.41 17.90 -4.30
N PHE A 90 15.50 18.34 -5.56
CA PHE A 90 15.89 17.48 -6.68
C PHE A 90 17.35 17.69 -7.11
N LYS A 91 18.23 17.91 -6.14
CA LYS A 91 19.67 17.86 -6.38
C LYS A 91 20.12 16.43 -6.66
N THR A 92 21.16 16.27 -7.49
CA THR A 92 21.71 14.97 -7.85
C THR A 92 22.02 14.11 -6.61
N GLU A 93 22.60 14.71 -5.58
CA GLU A 93 22.91 14.00 -4.33
C GLU A 93 21.66 13.54 -3.58
N THR A 94 20.62 14.37 -3.52
CA THR A 94 19.34 14.00 -2.90
C THR A 94 18.72 12.80 -3.63
N VAL A 95 18.71 12.84 -4.95
CA VAL A 95 18.18 11.73 -5.78
C VAL A 95 18.97 10.45 -5.54
N LYS A 96 20.31 10.51 -5.61
CA LYS A 96 21.18 9.33 -5.35
C LYS A 96 20.92 8.74 -3.96
N ASN A 97 20.92 9.60 -2.93
CA ASN A 97 20.69 9.18 -1.55
C ASN A 97 19.28 8.57 -1.36
N SER A 98 18.27 9.07 -2.10
CA SER A 98 16.91 8.52 -2.08
C SER A 98 16.87 7.09 -2.62
N PHE A 99 17.53 6.83 -3.74
CA PHE A 99 17.64 5.48 -4.31
C PHE A 99 18.46 4.53 -3.42
N GLN A 100 19.52 5.03 -2.83
CA GLN A 100 20.34 4.27 -1.90
C GLN A 100 19.56 3.91 -0.62
N SER A 101 18.80 4.86 -0.07
CA SER A 101 17.99 4.65 1.13
C SER A 101 16.83 3.68 0.91
N ALA A 102 16.33 3.59 -0.33
CA ALA A 102 15.35 2.59 -0.76
C ALA A 102 15.98 1.21 -1.04
N GLY A 103 17.31 1.06 -0.92
CA GLY A 103 18.00 -0.20 -1.22
C GLY A 103 18.00 -0.60 -2.69
N LEU A 104 17.72 0.34 -3.61
CA LEU A 104 17.55 0.05 -5.03
C LEU A 104 18.84 0.25 -5.83
N VAL A 105 19.63 1.27 -5.49
CA VAL A 105 20.89 1.57 -6.17
C VAL A 105 21.92 2.10 -5.17
N PRO A 106 22.96 1.33 -4.79
CA PRO A 106 23.16 -0.08 -5.15
C PRO A 106 22.05 -0.98 -4.62
N PHE A 107 21.88 -2.19 -5.20
CA PHE A 107 20.85 -3.12 -4.75
C PHE A 107 21.23 -3.73 -3.42
N GLU A 108 20.61 -3.26 -2.34
CA GLU A 108 20.85 -3.67 -0.95
C GLU A 108 19.50 -3.84 -0.23
N PRO A 109 18.79 -4.94 -0.43
CA PRO A 109 17.44 -5.15 0.14
C PRO A 109 17.44 -5.14 1.67
N ASP A 110 18.52 -5.53 2.31
CA ASP A 110 18.64 -5.55 3.78
C ASP A 110 18.49 -4.17 4.42
N ARG A 111 18.80 -3.10 3.70
CA ARG A 111 18.54 -1.71 4.16
C ARG A 111 17.08 -1.44 4.45
N VAL A 112 16.18 -2.10 3.74
CA VAL A 112 14.73 -1.95 3.90
C VAL A 112 14.19 -3.04 4.81
N ILE A 113 14.59 -4.29 4.59
CA ILE A 113 14.12 -5.44 5.35
C ILE A 113 14.41 -5.27 6.84
N SER A 114 15.61 -4.77 7.19
CA SER A 114 15.98 -4.53 8.59
C SER A 114 15.14 -3.47 9.32
N LYS A 115 14.45 -2.61 8.57
CA LYS A 115 13.55 -1.59 9.12
C LYS A 115 12.11 -2.09 9.30
N LEU A 116 11.81 -3.27 8.76
CA LEU A 116 10.49 -3.89 8.91
C LEU A 116 10.42 -4.52 10.30
N ASP A 117 9.57 -3.99 11.16
CA ASP A 117 9.19 -4.66 12.41
C ASP A 117 8.22 -5.81 12.06
N ILE A 118 8.81 -6.90 11.53
CA ILE A 118 8.05 -8.09 11.14
C ILE A 118 7.72 -8.85 12.42
N ARG A 119 6.65 -8.49 13.06
CA ARG A 119 6.01 -9.34 14.05
C ARG A 119 5.29 -10.46 13.29
N LEU A 120 5.99 -11.55 13.06
CA LEU A 120 5.38 -12.79 12.61
C LEU A 120 4.48 -13.30 13.75
N THR A 121 3.30 -12.73 13.88
CA THR A 121 2.24 -13.39 14.61
C THR A 121 1.78 -14.54 13.73
N THR A 122 2.32 -15.73 13.97
CA THR A 122 1.68 -16.93 13.47
C THR A 122 0.25 -16.89 13.98
N PRO A 123 -0.78 -16.87 13.11
CA PRO A 123 -2.14 -16.95 13.60
C PRO A 123 -2.21 -18.24 14.38
N THR A 124 -2.34 -18.15 15.70
CA THR A 124 -2.62 -19.31 16.53
C THR A 124 -3.88 -19.91 15.93
N PRO A 125 -3.87 -21.18 15.47
CA PRO A 125 -5.09 -21.79 14.98
C PRO A 125 -6.12 -21.60 16.09
N PRO A 126 -7.32 -21.09 15.77
CA PRO A 126 -8.35 -20.88 16.78
C PRO A 126 -8.52 -22.21 17.51
N PRO A 127 -8.62 -22.20 18.85
CA PRO A 127 -8.79 -23.43 19.58
C PRO A 127 -9.95 -24.16 18.92
N SER A 128 -9.74 -25.44 18.59
CA SER A 128 -10.76 -26.31 18.00
C SER A 128 -11.92 -26.43 18.98
N ARG A 129 -12.76 -25.41 19.03
CA ARG A 129 -14.07 -25.51 19.65
C ARG A 129 -14.86 -26.49 18.80
N GLY A 130 -15.35 -27.50 19.48
CA GLY A 130 -16.25 -28.47 18.89
C GLY A 130 -17.32 -27.77 18.04
N SER A 131 -17.90 -28.49 17.15
CA SER A 131 -18.80 -28.17 16.05
C SER A 131 -19.95 -27.14 16.29
N ASP A 132 -19.74 -26.14 17.14
CA ASP A 132 -20.74 -25.12 17.40
C ASP A 132 -20.73 -24.07 16.29
N TRP A 133 -21.82 -24.03 15.55
CA TRP A 133 -22.09 -23.02 14.54
C TRP A 133 -22.09 -21.61 15.17
N ASP A 134 -21.24 -20.70 14.66
CA ASP A 134 -21.28 -19.28 15.03
C ASP A 134 -22.36 -18.57 14.18
N PRO A 135 -23.44 -18.07 14.78
CA PRO A 135 -24.52 -17.42 14.06
C PRO A 135 -24.23 -16.02 13.56
N LYS A 136 -23.00 -15.51 13.76
CA LYS A 136 -22.62 -14.18 13.30
C LYS A 136 -22.37 -14.16 11.80
N THR A 137 -22.78 -13.06 11.16
CA THR A 137 -22.48 -12.81 9.74
C THR A 137 -20.97 -12.67 9.54
N PRO A 138 -20.37 -13.38 8.58
CA PRO A 138 -18.92 -13.28 8.32
C PRO A 138 -18.57 -11.87 7.86
N SER A 139 -17.52 -11.29 8.45
CA SER A 139 -17.03 -9.95 8.12
C SER A 139 -15.86 -9.95 7.15
N ASN A 140 -15.32 -11.11 6.82
CA ASN A 140 -14.22 -11.29 5.87
C ASN A 140 -14.24 -12.66 5.21
N CYS A 141 -13.46 -12.82 4.11
CA CYS A 141 -13.42 -14.06 3.34
C CYS A 141 -12.98 -15.28 4.14
N VAL A 142 -12.09 -15.14 5.13
CA VAL A 142 -11.64 -16.25 5.97
C VAL A 142 -12.79 -16.78 6.84
N GLN A 143 -13.61 -15.89 7.41
CA GLN A 143 -14.79 -16.27 8.16
C GLN A 143 -15.84 -16.90 7.27
N LEU A 144 -16.02 -16.41 6.04
CA LEU A 144 -16.93 -16.97 5.05
C LEU A 144 -16.54 -18.40 4.67
N GLU A 145 -15.26 -18.65 4.40
CA GLU A 145 -14.75 -20.01 4.12
C GLU A 145 -14.92 -20.96 5.29
N LYS A 146 -14.69 -20.47 6.51
CA LYS A 146 -14.91 -21.25 7.73
C LYS A 146 -16.38 -21.62 7.91
N GLN A 147 -17.31 -20.68 7.68
CA GLN A 147 -18.74 -20.94 7.74
C GLN A 147 -19.20 -21.89 6.62
N ALA A 148 -18.69 -21.72 5.40
CA ALA A 148 -18.96 -22.64 4.29
C ALA A 148 -18.50 -24.07 4.60
N SER A 149 -17.33 -24.22 5.24
CA SER A 149 -16.83 -25.52 5.70
C SER A 149 -17.73 -26.15 6.77
N SER A 150 -18.20 -25.35 7.71
CA SER A 150 -19.16 -25.80 8.74
C SER A 150 -20.50 -26.25 8.13
N ILE A 151 -21.01 -25.52 7.14
CA ILE A 151 -22.20 -25.90 6.38
C ILE A 151 -22.00 -27.24 5.67
N LYS A 152 -20.85 -27.43 4.99
CA LYS A 152 -20.53 -28.69 4.32
C LYS A 152 -20.48 -29.86 5.30
N ALA A 153 -19.93 -29.64 6.51
CA ALA A 153 -19.94 -30.66 7.57
C ALA A 153 -21.35 -31.01 8.04
N LEU A 154 -22.22 -30.01 8.26
CA LEU A 154 -23.62 -30.20 8.62
C LEU A 154 -24.41 -30.95 7.53
N LEU A 155 -24.16 -30.67 6.27
CA LEU A 155 -24.77 -31.37 5.14
C LEU A 155 -24.38 -32.86 5.10
N ARG A 156 -23.10 -33.19 5.40
CA ARG A 156 -22.62 -34.59 5.47
C ARG A 156 -23.28 -35.39 6.60
N THR A 157 -23.63 -34.70 7.68
CA THR A 157 -24.27 -35.36 8.86
C THR A 157 -25.81 -35.29 8.83
N ARG A 158 -26.40 -34.87 7.70
CA ARG A 158 -27.84 -34.57 7.51
C ARG A 158 -28.80 -35.68 7.95
N SER A 159 -28.41 -36.95 7.91
CA SER A 159 -29.26 -38.07 8.35
C SER A 159 -29.49 -38.12 9.88
N LYS A 160 -28.76 -37.31 10.64
CA LYS A 160 -28.79 -37.32 12.12
C LYS A 160 -29.05 -35.95 12.76
N THR A 161 -29.23 -34.89 11.99
CA THR A 161 -29.28 -33.52 12.54
C THR A 161 -30.59 -32.82 12.22
N PRO A 162 -31.21 -32.09 13.17
CA PRO A 162 -32.45 -31.35 12.94
C PRO A 162 -32.20 -30.22 11.91
N LEU A 163 -33.17 -29.99 11.01
CA LEU A 163 -33.09 -29.02 9.89
C LEU A 163 -32.86 -27.55 10.32
N ARG A 164 -33.17 -27.19 11.56
CA ARG A 164 -33.05 -25.80 12.08
C ARG A 164 -31.66 -25.24 12.02
N PRO A 165 -30.58 -25.91 12.45
CA PRO A 165 -29.22 -25.37 12.35
C PRO A 165 -28.76 -25.13 10.90
N LEU A 166 -29.18 -26.03 9.99
CA LEU A 166 -28.81 -25.95 8.58
C LEU A 166 -29.46 -24.73 7.89
N ASN A 167 -30.74 -24.51 8.12
CA ASN A 167 -31.45 -23.34 7.57
C ASN A 167 -30.92 -22.03 8.12
N SER A 168 -30.57 -21.98 9.41
CA SER A 168 -29.94 -20.82 10.01
C SER A 168 -28.56 -20.51 9.37
N ALA A 169 -27.76 -21.55 9.14
CA ALA A 169 -26.46 -21.43 8.52
C ALA A 169 -26.55 -20.91 7.07
N ILE A 170 -27.45 -21.47 6.28
CA ILE A 170 -27.67 -21.04 4.88
C ILE A 170 -28.11 -19.57 4.82
N ASN A 171 -29.08 -19.19 5.66
CA ASN A 171 -29.59 -17.82 5.71
C ASN A 171 -28.52 -16.79 6.13
N GLN A 172 -27.59 -17.18 6.98
CA GLN A 172 -26.45 -16.32 7.37
C GLN A 172 -25.48 -16.08 6.21
N VAL A 173 -25.15 -17.11 5.45
CA VAL A 173 -24.27 -16.98 4.28
C VAL A 173 -24.91 -16.14 3.18
N LEU A 174 -26.21 -16.33 2.92
CA LEU A 174 -26.96 -15.54 1.92
C LEU A 174 -27.08 -14.05 2.27
N LYS A 175 -27.00 -13.68 3.54
CA LYS A 175 -26.99 -12.26 3.98
C LYS A 175 -25.62 -11.60 3.86
N ALA A 176 -24.56 -12.37 3.68
CA ALA A 176 -23.19 -11.88 3.60
C ALA A 176 -22.73 -11.64 2.16
N CYS A 177 -23.50 -12.10 1.17
CA CYS A 177 -23.34 -11.79 -0.25
C CYS A 177 -24.14 -10.55 -0.61
#